data_61afefac72a7483b65e3a89b4bb3a27a
#
_entry.id   61afefac72a7483b65e3a89b4bb3a27a
#
_cell.length_a   1.000
_cell.length_b   1.000
_cell.length_c   1.000
_cell.angle_alpha   90.00
_cell.angle_beta   90.00
_cell.angle_gamma   90.00
#
_symmetry.space_group_name_H-M   'P 1'
#
loop_
_entity.id
_entity.type
_entity.pdbx_description
1 polymer ?
#
loop_
_entity_poly.entity_id
_entity_poly.type
_entity_poly.pdbx_seq_one_letter_code
_entity_poly.pdbx_strand_id
1 'polypeptide(L)'
;LFSYMFKFNIEYFPLYLILGNTMFELMSGSTSSAMSSIIEAAPLLKKIRVEKMVFPIQKVLFTLVNFGFSLIAVALVVAYFKFFPTANATHELIFPSIYLMFLPLLLIFVLMFCRGLSLLLSALSVYFRDILHLWTVVLTAWTYATPLFYPMDLLAPWMQKLMNLNPMYHFVTYFRDIVMWNTCPSLK
;
A
#
# COMPACT_ATOMS: atom_id res chain seq x y z
N LEU A 1 10.87 14.82 -13.21
CA LEU A 1 11.64 14.00 -14.17
C LEU A 1 10.75 12.92 -14.79
N PHE A 2 10.09 12.06 -14.00
CA PHE A 2 9.21 10.99 -14.50
C PHE A 2 8.02 11.50 -15.33
N SER A 3 7.36 12.58 -14.89
CA SER A 3 6.26 13.20 -15.63
C SER A 3 6.68 13.69 -17.03
N TYR A 4 7.94 14.12 -17.16
CA TYR A 4 8.51 14.60 -18.44
C TYR A 4 8.94 13.45 -19.35
N MET A 5 9.47 12.36 -18.76
CA MET A 5 9.98 11.20 -19.52
C MET A 5 8.87 10.32 -20.09
N PHE A 6 7.80 10.09 -19.32
CA PHE A 6 6.76 9.13 -19.71
C PHE A 6 5.55 9.76 -20.39
N LYS A 7 5.46 11.11 -20.48
CA LYS A 7 4.36 11.85 -21.12
C LYS A 7 2.95 11.36 -20.69
N PHE A 8 2.82 10.83 -19.47
CA PHE A 8 1.51 10.45 -18.95
C PHE A 8 0.72 11.73 -18.64
N ASN A 9 -0.45 11.82 -19.25
CA ASN A 9 -1.37 12.95 -19.05
C ASN A 9 -2.15 12.79 -17.74
N ILE A 10 -1.43 12.46 -16.64
CA ILE A 10 -2.02 12.31 -15.31
C ILE A 10 -1.82 13.62 -14.55
N GLU A 11 -2.92 14.25 -14.18
CA GLU A 11 -2.90 15.40 -13.30
C GLU A 11 -2.30 15.03 -11.95
N TYR A 12 -1.43 15.89 -11.41
CA TYR A 12 -0.75 15.64 -10.13
C TYR A 12 0.00 14.30 -10.06
N PHE A 13 0.74 13.94 -11.11
CA PHE A 13 1.50 12.68 -11.19
C PHE A 13 2.35 12.35 -9.95
N PRO A 14 3.06 13.31 -9.30
CA PRO A 14 3.78 13.03 -8.06
C PRO A 14 2.86 12.53 -6.94
N LEU A 15 1.67 13.12 -6.80
CA LEU A 15 0.69 12.71 -5.79
C LEU A 15 0.16 11.29 -6.10
N TYR A 16 -0.12 11.01 -7.36
CA TYR A 16 -0.53 9.69 -7.83
C TYR A 16 0.49 8.59 -7.45
N LEU A 17 1.79 8.87 -7.62
CA LEU A 17 2.88 7.95 -7.26
C LEU A 17 3.00 7.75 -5.75
N ILE A 18 2.98 8.85 -4.98
CA ILE A 18 3.12 8.79 -3.52
C ILE A 18 2.00 7.97 -2.90
N LEU A 19 0.75 8.19 -3.30
CA LEU A 19 -0.40 7.44 -2.81
C LEU A 19 -0.29 5.94 -3.09
N GLY A 20 0.08 5.58 -4.33
CA GLY A 20 0.27 4.18 -4.71
C GLY A 20 1.38 3.51 -3.91
N ASN A 21 2.53 4.17 -3.81
CA ASN A 21 3.69 3.65 -3.09
C ASN A 21 3.41 3.50 -1.60
N THR A 22 2.80 4.49 -0.95
CA THR A 22 2.49 4.47 0.48
C THR A 22 1.57 3.28 0.84
N MET A 23 0.58 3.01 0.01
CA MET A 23 -0.34 1.88 0.23
C MET A 23 0.35 0.53 0.03
N PHE A 24 1.20 0.42 -0.99
CA PHE A 24 2.00 -0.78 -1.24
C PHE A 24 3.03 -1.01 -0.14
N GLU A 25 3.63 0.05 0.39
CA GLU A 25 4.62 -0.01 1.47
C GLU A 25 3.99 -0.50 2.78
N LEU A 26 2.74 -0.16 3.07
CA LEU A 26 1.99 -0.72 4.21
C LEU A 26 1.92 -2.24 4.12
N MET A 27 1.63 -2.81 2.96
CA MET A 27 1.57 -4.27 2.76
C MET A 27 2.96 -4.90 2.79
N SER A 28 3.91 -4.37 2.04
CA SER A 28 5.27 -4.93 1.94
C SER A 28 6.02 -4.84 3.26
N GLY A 29 5.91 -3.72 3.95
CA GLY A 29 6.53 -3.49 5.26
C GLY A 29 5.93 -4.38 6.36
N SER A 30 4.59 -4.53 6.40
CA SER A 30 3.95 -5.41 7.38
C SER A 30 4.31 -6.87 7.17
N THR A 31 4.29 -7.36 5.93
CA THR A 31 4.63 -8.75 5.62
C THR A 31 6.11 -9.06 5.85
N SER A 32 7.01 -8.23 5.37
CA SER A 32 8.46 -8.42 5.54
C SER A 32 8.87 -8.37 7.01
N SER A 33 8.36 -7.40 7.78
CA SER A 33 8.67 -7.30 9.21
C SER A 33 8.06 -8.45 10.02
N ALA A 34 6.88 -8.93 9.65
CA ALA A 34 6.23 -10.05 10.33
C ALA A 34 6.98 -11.37 10.13
N MET A 35 7.57 -11.59 8.95
CA MET A 35 8.32 -12.82 8.65
C MET A 35 9.50 -13.05 9.58
N SER A 36 10.26 -12.01 9.90
CA SER A 36 11.42 -12.12 10.82
C SER A 36 11.00 -12.14 12.29
N SER A 37 9.80 -11.66 12.62
CA SER A 37 9.36 -11.40 14.00
C SER A 37 9.43 -12.60 14.93
N ILE A 38 9.02 -13.79 14.50
CA ILE A 38 9.05 -15.02 15.30
C ILE A 38 10.48 -15.49 15.52
N ILE A 39 11.33 -15.36 14.50
CA ILE A 39 12.74 -15.75 14.56
C ILE A 39 13.48 -14.82 15.51
N GLU A 40 13.26 -13.52 15.43
CA GLU A 40 13.81 -12.50 16.34
C GLU A 40 13.36 -12.72 17.79
N ALA A 41 12.12 -13.13 18.00
CA ALA A 41 11.57 -13.39 19.32
C ALA A 41 11.94 -14.76 19.91
N ALA A 42 12.66 -15.62 19.18
CA ALA A 42 13.00 -16.96 19.63
C ALA A 42 13.73 -17.01 21.01
N PRO A 43 14.66 -16.10 21.35
CA PRO A 43 15.28 -16.08 22.68
C PRO A 43 14.29 -15.76 23.80
N LEU A 44 13.28 -14.91 23.53
CA LEU A 44 12.23 -14.56 24.48
C LEU A 44 11.25 -15.70 24.68
N LEU A 45 10.84 -16.36 23.60
CA LEU A 45 9.91 -17.50 23.61
C LEU A 45 10.44 -18.71 24.39
N LYS A 46 11.78 -18.81 24.56
CA LYS A 46 12.40 -19.85 25.39
C LYS A 46 12.28 -19.56 26.89
N LYS A 47 12.10 -18.31 27.28
CA LYS A 47 12.07 -17.87 28.68
C LYS A 47 10.66 -17.69 29.22
N ILE A 48 9.73 -17.28 28.39
CA ILE A 48 8.35 -16.98 28.78
C ILE A 48 7.35 -17.68 27.84
N ARG A 49 6.20 -18.02 28.39
CA ARG A 49 5.09 -18.62 27.60
C ARG A 49 4.22 -17.51 27.04
N VAL A 50 4.50 -17.09 25.80
CA VAL A 50 3.68 -16.14 25.04
C VAL A 50 3.22 -16.79 23.75
N GLU A 51 2.00 -16.46 23.31
CA GLU A 51 1.49 -16.94 22.01
C GLU A 51 2.34 -16.36 20.86
N LYS A 52 2.79 -17.25 19.97
CA LYS A 52 3.68 -16.90 18.85
C LYS A 52 3.04 -15.90 17.88
N MET A 53 1.69 -15.90 17.78
CA MET A 53 0.95 -15.01 16.88
C MET A 53 1.04 -13.52 17.29
N VAL A 54 1.38 -13.22 18.53
CA VAL A 54 1.47 -11.84 19.03
C VAL A 54 2.56 -11.06 18.29
N PHE A 55 3.70 -11.70 17.97
CA PHE A 55 4.84 -11.04 17.34
C PHE A 55 4.55 -10.55 15.92
N PRO A 56 4.02 -11.37 14.99
CA PRO A 56 3.63 -10.89 13.67
C PRO A 56 2.56 -9.80 13.72
N ILE A 57 1.55 -9.93 14.60
CA ILE A 57 0.48 -8.95 14.75
C ILE A 57 1.03 -7.61 15.24
N GLN A 58 1.96 -7.62 16.19
CA GLN A 58 2.64 -6.42 16.68
C GLN A 58 3.36 -5.68 15.53
N LYS A 59 4.06 -6.40 14.66
CA LYS A 59 4.76 -5.79 13.51
C LYS A 59 3.79 -5.16 12.52
N VAL A 60 2.64 -5.80 12.24
CA VAL A 60 1.60 -5.23 11.39
C VAL A 60 1.04 -3.94 12.00
N LEU A 61 0.75 -3.92 13.31
CA LEU A 61 0.29 -2.70 13.99
C LEU A 61 1.35 -1.60 13.99
N PHE A 62 2.62 -1.94 14.17
CA PHE A 62 3.71 -0.98 14.08
C PHE A 62 3.81 -0.35 12.68
N THR A 63 3.68 -1.17 11.64
CA THR A 63 3.67 -0.68 10.25
C THR A 63 2.46 0.22 9.99
N LEU A 64 1.31 -0.06 10.62
CA LEU A 64 0.14 0.82 10.55
C LEU A 64 0.43 2.21 11.16
N VAL A 65 1.14 2.27 12.29
CA VAL A 65 1.54 3.55 12.88
C VAL A 65 2.47 4.32 11.93
N ASN A 66 3.44 3.64 11.31
CA ASN A 66 4.31 4.26 10.30
C ASN A 66 3.50 4.76 9.08
N PHE A 67 2.51 4.00 8.64
CA PHE A 67 1.58 4.46 7.61
C PHE A 67 0.82 5.72 8.03
N GLY A 68 0.42 5.82 9.30
CA GLY A 68 -0.19 7.05 9.85
C GLY A 68 0.72 8.27 9.69
N PHE A 69 2.01 8.14 9.95
CA PHE A 69 2.99 9.21 9.68
C PHE A 69 3.11 9.52 8.19
N SER A 70 3.09 8.51 7.34
CA SER A 70 3.09 8.70 5.88
C SER A 70 1.84 9.44 5.40
N LEU A 71 0.67 9.20 6.01
CA LEU A 71 -0.55 9.97 5.72
C LEU A 71 -0.42 11.46 6.04
N ILE A 72 0.32 11.82 7.10
CA ILE A 72 0.61 13.23 7.42
C ILE A 72 1.44 13.86 6.29
N ALA A 73 2.46 13.14 5.80
CA ALA A 73 3.27 13.60 4.67
C ALA A 73 2.43 13.75 3.39
N VAL A 74 1.54 12.80 3.11
CA VAL A 74 0.59 12.87 1.99
C VAL A 74 -0.31 14.10 2.14
N ALA A 75 -0.87 14.36 3.32
CA ALA A 75 -1.72 15.52 3.58
C ALA A 75 -0.98 16.84 3.34
N LEU A 76 0.29 16.94 3.73
CA LEU A 76 1.12 18.11 3.46
C LEU A 76 1.35 18.31 1.95
N VAL A 77 1.59 17.23 1.19
CA VAL A 77 1.75 17.29 -0.27
C VAL A 77 0.45 17.71 -0.94
N VAL A 78 -0.69 17.19 -0.52
CA VAL A 78 -2.01 17.60 -1.02
C VAL A 78 -2.27 19.08 -0.72
N ALA A 79 -1.97 19.53 0.49
CA ALA A 79 -2.10 20.94 0.88
C ALA A 79 -1.20 21.83 0.01
N TYR A 80 0.04 21.42 -0.24
CA TYR A 80 0.95 22.15 -1.13
C TYR A 80 0.37 22.33 -2.53
N PHE A 81 -0.13 21.27 -3.16
CA PHE A 81 -0.73 21.35 -4.49
C PHE A 81 -2.04 22.14 -4.53
N LYS A 82 -2.75 22.22 -3.40
CA LYS A 82 -3.93 23.08 -3.26
C LYS A 82 -3.58 24.57 -3.24
N PHE A 83 -2.47 24.94 -2.56
CA PHE A 83 -2.01 26.33 -2.50
C PHE A 83 -1.26 26.76 -3.76
N PHE A 84 -0.58 25.81 -4.42
CA PHE A 84 0.21 26.04 -5.64
C PHE A 84 -0.28 25.10 -6.74
N PRO A 85 -1.45 25.37 -7.35
CA PRO A 85 -1.98 24.51 -8.41
C PRO A 85 -1.02 24.47 -9.59
N THR A 86 -0.80 23.30 -10.13
CA THR A 86 -0.01 23.11 -11.34
C THR A 86 -0.75 23.75 -12.52
N ALA A 87 -0.05 24.47 -13.39
CA ALA A 87 -0.64 25.25 -14.50
C ALA A 87 -1.53 24.44 -15.48
N ASN A 88 -1.47 23.11 -15.45
CA ASN A 88 -2.23 22.20 -16.30
C ASN A 88 -3.32 21.42 -15.53
N ALA A 89 -3.64 21.78 -14.29
CA ALA A 89 -4.64 21.10 -13.52
C ALA A 89 -6.04 21.57 -13.92
N THR A 90 -6.86 20.68 -14.45
CA THR A 90 -8.27 20.94 -14.81
C THR A 90 -9.22 20.65 -13.65
N HIS A 91 -8.78 19.83 -12.67
CA HIS A 91 -9.54 19.51 -11.48
C HIS A 91 -8.96 20.17 -10.22
N GLU A 92 -9.81 20.85 -9.46
CA GLU A 92 -9.44 21.35 -8.14
C GLU A 92 -9.36 20.19 -7.14
N LEU A 93 -8.24 20.09 -6.41
CA LEU A 93 -8.13 19.16 -5.29
C LEU A 93 -9.03 19.62 -4.14
N ILE A 94 -10.16 18.95 -3.97
CA ILE A 94 -11.10 19.20 -2.88
C ILE A 94 -10.61 18.47 -1.63
N PHE A 95 -9.81 19.14 -0.82
CA PHE A 95 -9.33 18.61 0.45
C PHE A 95 -9.69 19.58 1.60
N PRO A 96 -10.26 19.12 2.72
CA PRO A 96 -10.70 17.77 3.05
C PRO A 96 -11.97 17.34 2.31
N SER A 97 -11.95 16.13 1.73
CA SER A 97 -13.12 15.54 1.08
C SER A 97 -14.01 14.80 2.09
N ILE A 98 -15.31 14.81 1.87
CA ILE A 98 -16.26 14.01 2.66
C ILE A 98 -15.97 12.51 2.52
N TYR A 99 -15.36 12.08 1.42
CA TYR A 99 -14.98 10.69 1.14
C TYR A 99 -13.80 10.20 2.00
N LEU A 100 -13.06 11.10 2.66
CA LEU A 100 -12.08 10.71 3.68
C LEU A 100 -12.69 9.90 4.83
N MET A 101 -14.02 9.99 5.03
CA MET A 101 -14.74 9.15 5.97
C MET A 101 -14.70 7.66 5.61
N PHE A 102 -14.48 7.31 4.33
CA PHE A 102 -14.30 5.93 3.86
C PHE A 102 -12.87 5.41 4.05
N LEU A 103 -11.92 6.28 4.32
CA LEU A 103 -10.52 5.90 4.52
C LEU A 103 -10.32 4.91 5.68
N PRO A 104 -10.93 5.08 6.89
CA PRO A 104 -10.79 4.09 7.96
C PRO A 104 -11.39 2.73 7.58
N LEU A 105 -12.47 2.71 6.81
CA LEU A 105 -13.06 1.46 6.32
C LEU A 105 -12.08 0.73 5.37
N LEU A 106 -11.50 1.46 4.42
CA LEU A 106 -10.48 0.95 3.52
C LEU A 106 -9.30 0.37 4.31
N LEU A 107 -8.81 1.10 5.32
CA LEU A 107 -7.71 0.66 6.17
C LEU A 107 -8.03 -0.63 6.92
N ILE A 108 -9.25 -0.82 7.40
CA ILE A 108 -9.66 -2.07 8.05
C ILE A 108 -9.52 -3.25 7.08
N PHE A 109 -9.99 -3.14 5.84
CA PHE A 109 -9.86 -4.21 4.85
C PHE A 109 -8.40 -4.49 4.50
N VAL A 110 -7.59 -3.44 4.27
CA VAL A 110 -6.15 -3.59 4.00
C VAL A 110 -5.45 -4.26 5.17
N LEU A 111 -5.75 -3.87 6.42
CA LEU A 111 -5.16 -4.48 7.61
C LEU A 111 -5.57 -5.93 7.79
N MET A 112 -6.82 -6.29 7.53
CA MET A 112 -7.25 -7.70 7.56
C MET A 112 -6.46 -8.52 6.53
N PHE A 113 -6.29 -8.00 5.33
CA PHE A 113 -5.48 -8.63 4.28
C PHE A 113 -4.01 -8.76 4.71
N CYS A 114 -3.39 -7.67 5.19
CA CYS A 114 -2.00 -7.67 5.67
C CYS A 114 -1.78 -8.62 6.84
N ARG A 115 -2.72 -8.68 7.80
CA ARG A 115 -2.64 -9.63 8.94
C ARG A 115 -2.68 -11.08 8.47
N GLY A 116 -3.61 -11.42 7.57
CA GLY A 116 -3.71 -12.78 7.03
C GLY A 116 -2.42 -13.21 6.32
N LEU A 117 -1.93 -12.37 5.43
CA LEU A 117 -0.70 -12.63 4.67
C LEU A 117 0.54 -12.66 5.58
N SER A 118 0.64 -11.76 6.55
CA SER A 118 1.74 -11.70 7.51
C SER A 118 1.81 -12.94 8.41
N LEU A 119 0.67 -13.42 8.90
CA LEU A 119 0.61 -14.66 9.72
C LEU A 119 1.01 -15.87 8.91
N LEU A 120 0.54 -15.99 7.68
CA LEU A 120 0.89 -17.09 6.79
C LEU A 120 2.40 -17.10 6.50
N LEU A 121 2.96 -15.96 6.10
CA LEU A 121 4.38 -15.83 5.77
C LEU A 121 5.28 -16.02 7.00
N SER A 122 4.88 -15.50 8.16
CA SER A 122 5.64 -15.70 9.40
C SER A 122 5.67 -17.17 9.84
N ALA A 123 4.60 -17.90 9.64
CA ALA A 123 4.58 -19.34 9.89
C ALA A 123 5.50 -20.09 8.93
N LEU A 124 5.43 -19.76 7.63
CA LEU A 124 6.29 -20.36 6.61
C LEU A 124 7.78 -20.08 6.85
N SER A 125 8.15 -18.87 7.28
CA SER A 125 9.54 -18.47 7.52
C SER A 125 10.21 -19.24 8.68
N VAL A 126 9.43 -19.76 9.61
CA VAL A 126 9.94 -20.62 10.69
C VAL A 126 10.40 -21.99 10.15
N TYR A 127 9.69 -22.53 9.15
CA TYR A 127 10.02 -23.81 8.54
C TYR A 127 11.07 -23.68 7.42
N PHE A 128 10.93 -22.63 6.61
CA PHE A 128 11.76 -22.41 5.42
C PHE A 128 12.39 -21.00 5.48
N ARG A 129 13.62 -20.90 5.92
CA ARG A 129 14.33 -19.61 6.02
C ARG A 129 14.53 -18.90 4.68
N ASP A 130 14.62 -19.65 3.60
CA ASP A 130 14.80 -19.11 2.23
C ASP A 130 13.59 -18.29 1.75
N ILE A 131 12.42 -18.49 2.38
CA ILE A 131 11.23 -17.70 2.09
C ILE A 131 11.43 -16.20 2.30
N LEU A 132 12.31 -15.79 3.22
CA LEU A 132 12.64 -14.37 3.43
C LEU A 132 13.19 -13.74 2.14
N HIS A 133 14.10 -14.43 1.46
CA HIS A 133 14.69 -13.96 0.20
C HIS A 133 13.71 -14.09 -0.96
N LEU A 134 13.01 -15.22 -1.05
CA LEU A 134 11.99 -15.44 -2.07
C LEU A 134 10.88 -14.39 -2.00
N TRP A 135 10.45 -14.02 -0.79
CA TRP A 135 9.42 -12.99 -0.62
C TRP A 135 9.87 -11.62 -1.14
N THR A 136 11.13 -11.26 -0.97
CA THR A 136 11.67 -10.01 -1.52
C THR A 136 11.56 -9.98 -3.06
N VAL A 137 11.85 -11.11 -3.71
CA VAL A 137 11.71 -11.25 -5.17
C VAL A 137 10.22 -11.15 -5.56
N VAL A 138 9.33 -11.82 -4.83
CA VAL A 138 7.89 -11.75 -5.04
C VAL A 138 7.38 -10.33 -4.88
N LEU A 139 7.79 -9.60 -3.84
CA LEU A 139 7.43 -8.20 -3.64
C LEU A 139 7.88 -7.32 -4.80
N THR A 140 9.09 -7.51 -5.30
CA THR A 140 9.59 -6.76 -6.45
C THR A 140 8.74 -7.03 -7.69
N ALA A 141 8.44 -8.29 -7.98
CA ALA A 141 7.54 -8.65 -9.07
C ALA A 141 6.14 -8.09 -8.87
N TRP A 142 5.62 -8.12 -7.65
CA TRP A 142 4.28 -7.59 -7.30
C TRP A 142 4.21 -6.08 -7.43
N THR A 143 5.29 -5.34 -7.12
CA THR A 143 5.40 -3.89 -7.33
C THR A 143 5.16 -3.54 -8.80
N TYR A 144 5.75 -4.29 -9.72
CA TYR A 144 5.55 -4.11 -11.16
C TYR A 144 4.21 -4.67 -11.65
N ALA A 145 3.70 -5.72 -11.03
CA ALA A 145 2.39 -6.27 -11.32
C ALA A 145 1.24 -5.41 -10.76
N THR A 146 1.51 -4.43 -9.92
CA THR A 146 0.51 -3.45 -9.48
C THR A 146 0.76 -2.15 -10.24
N PRO A 147 -0.23 -1.51 -10.87
CA PRO A 147 -0.06 -0.28 -11.65
C PRO A 147 0.19 0.92 -10.72
N LEU A 148 1.38 0.92 -10.07
CA LEU A 148 1.82 2.00 -9.19
C LEU A 148 2.35 3.18 -9.99
N PHE A 149 3.08 2.90 -11.08
CA PHE A 149 3.85 3.88 -11.85
C PHE A 149 3.20 4.25 -13.19
N TYR A 150 2.20 3.50 -13.64
CA TYR A 150 1.56 3.66 -14.94
C TYR A 150 0.04 3.53 -14.84
N PRO A 151 -0.73 4.18 -15.72
CA PRO A 151 -2.18 4.03 -15.77
C PRO A 151 -2.58 2.70 -16.42
N MET A 152 -3.73 2.17 -16.00
CA MET A 152 -4.28 0.90 -16.49
C MET A 152 -4.55 0.91 -18.00
N ASP A 153 -4.88 2.07 -18.56
CA ASP A 153 -5.30 2.22 -19.98
C ASP A 153 -4.19 1.87 -20.98
N LEU A 154 -2.93 1.85 -20.52
CA LEU A 154 -1.79 1.49 -21.35
C LEU A 154 -1.57 -0.01 -21.47
N LEU A 155 -2.26 -0.81 -20.65
CA LEU A 155 -2.07 -2.25 -20.61
C LEU A 155 -2.96 -2.96 -21.63
N ALA A 156 -2.44 -4.06 -22.18
CA ALA A 156 -3.23 -4.93 -23.04
C ALA A 156 -4.46 -5.51 -22.30
N PRO A 157 -5.60 -5.75 -22.98
CA PRO A 157 -6.84 -6.18 -22.32
C PRO A 157 -6.72 -7.45 -21.46
N TRP A 158 -5.85 -8.37 -21.83
CA TRP A 158 -5.60 -9.58 -21.05
C TRP A 158 -4.85 -9.28 -19.73
N MET A 159 -3.93 -8.31 -19.76
CA MET A 159 -3.22 -7.84 -18.55
C MET A 159 -4.16 -7.11 -17.60
N GLN A 160 -5.07 -6.29 -18.12
CA GLN A 160 -6.07 -5.61 -17.31
C GLN A 160 -6.94 -6.61 -16.52
N LYS A 161 -7.34 -7.72 -17.16
CA LYS A 161 -8.08 -8.80 -16.47
C LYS A 161 -7.27 -9.45 -15.37
N LEU A 162 -5.97 -9.64 -15.57
CA LEU A 162 -5.07 -10.20 -14.55
C LEU A 162 -4.88 -9.23 -13.37
N MET A 163 -4.76 -7.93 -13.66
CA MET A 163 -4.63 -6.89 -12.63
C MET A 163 -5.89 -6.76 -11.77
N ASN A 164 -7.08 -6.97 -12.34
CA ASN A 164 -8.33 -6.97 -11.58
C ASN A 164 -8.42 -8.10 -10.55
N LEU A 165 -7.64 -9.17 -10.68
CA LEU A 165 -7.52 -10.22 -9.66
C LEU A 165 -6.57 -9.83 -8.52
N ASN A 166 -5.77 -8.77 -8.69
CA ASN A 166 -4.80 -8.32 -7.70
C ASN A 166 -5.50 -7.48 -6.60
N PRO A 167 -5.58 -7.95 -5.35
CA PRO A 167 -6.22 -7.18 -4.28
C PRO A 167 -5.55 -5.83 -4.03
N MET A 168 -4.23 -5.76 -4.19
CA MET A 168 -3.49 -4.51 -4.00
C MET A 168 -3.85 -3.44 -5.02
N TYR A 169 -4.18 -3.85 -6.26
CA TYR A 169 -4.67 -2.92 -7.27
C TYR A 169 -5.94 -2.19 -6.80
N HIS A 170 -6.90 -2.94 -6.26
CA HIS A 170 -8.14 -2.35 -5.76
C HIS A 170 -7.90 -1.41 -4.58
N PHE A 171 -7.06 -1.80 -3.62
CA PHE A 171 -6.76 -0.95 -2.47
C PHE A 171 -6.07 0.36 -2.88
N VAL A 172 -5.12 0.30 -3.79
CA VAL A 172 -4.42 1.48 -4.31
C VAL A 172 -5.37 2.37 -5.10
N THR A 173 -6.24 1.79 -5.94
CA THR A 173 -7.21 2.55 -6.74
C THR A 173 -8.22 3.26 -5.83
N TYR A 174 -8.81 2.56 -4.87
CA TYR A 174 -9.75 3.17 -3.91
C TYR A 174 -9.09 4.27 -3.07
N PHE A 175 -7.85 4.09 -2.67
CA PHE A 175 -7.12 5.12 -1.94
C PHE A 175 -6.91 6.38 -2.79
N ARG A 176 -6.59 6.22 -4.07
CA ARG A 176 -6.47 7.33 -5.03
C ARG A 176 -7.81 8.02 -5.28
N ASP A 177 -8.88 7.24 -5.44
CA ASP A 177 -10.23 7.76 -5.66
C ASP A 177 -10.70 8.63 -4.48
N ILE A 178 -10.42 8.18 -3.24
CA ILE A 178 -10.76 8.93 -2.03
C ILE A 178 -9.97 10.24 -1.92
N VAL A 179 -8.66 10.22 -2.23
CA VAL A 179 -7.76 11.36 -1.96
C VAL A 179 -7.68 12.32 -3.14
N MET A 180 -7.61 11.82 -4.39
CA MET A 180 -7.40 12.67 -5.59
C MET A 180 -8.70 13.03 -6.30
N TRP A 181 -9.53 12.01 -6.57
CA TRP A 181 -10.67 12.17 -7.49
C TRP A 181 -11.96 12.55 -6.78
N ASN A 182 -11.98 12.52 -5.46
CA ASN A 182 -13.19 12.84 -4.67
C ASN A 182 -14.43 12.12 -5.19
N THR A 183 -14.27 10.90 -5.65
CA THR A 183 -15.32 10.05 -6.19
C THR A 183 -15.66 8.93 -5.22
N CYS A 184 -16.92 8.51 -5.18
CA CYS A 184 -17.31 7.33 -4.44
C CYS A 184 -16.61 6.11 -5.06
N PRO A 185 -15.86 5.30 -4.29
CA PRO A 185 -15.24 4.10 -4.82
C PRO A 185 -16.31 3.17 -5.39
N SER A 186 -16.42 3.09 -6.70
CA SER A 186 -17.35 2.18 -7.36
C SER A 186 -16.69 0.80 -7.44
N LEU A 187 -17.37 -0.21 -6.92
CA LEU A 187 -17.05 -1.61 -7.17
C LEU A 187 -17.20 -1.87 -8.69
N LYS A 188 -16.10 -1.81 -9.42
CA LYS A 188 -16.03 -2.25 -10.81
C LYS A 188 -15.52 -3.67 -10.89
#